data_4bc0136ced450ea94b161776e853b71f
#
_entry.id   4bc0136ced450ea94b161776e853b71f
#
_cell.length_a   1.000
_cell.length_b   1.000
_cell.length_c   1.000
_cell.angle_alpha   90.00
_cell.angle_beta   90.00
_cell.angle_gamma   90.00
#
_symmetry.space_group_name_H-M   'P 1'
#
loop_
_entity.id
_entity.type
_entity.pdbx_description
1 polymer ?
#
loop_
_entity_poly.entity_id
_entity_poly.type
_entity_poly.pdbx_seq_one_letter_code
_entity_poly.pdbx_strand_id
1 'polypeptide(L)'
;MFDAFVVALTSVWADSGFAELTGGHVIMMLVGIVLLYLAIGKGFEPLLLSPIAFGCILANIPKNGFEEPGVMSVIMYGIHNEVFPPLIFLGVGAMTDFGPLLANPKTLLLGAAAQAGVFVALLGAMMMGFTVQEAAAIGIIGGADGPTSIYLAAKMAPQLLGAIAVAAYSYMSLVPLIQPPIMKLFTTEADRKIVMQQLRPVSHFEKVVFPIMCTIVISLLLPSVTALIGMLMLGNLFKEAGCLDRLSDTAQNALMNTVTIMLATGTGLTMSAESFLNYQTILIIILGLIAFIGGTAAGVIFGKLMCMVDGGQTNPLIGSAGVSAVPMAARVSQIVGQKANPANFLLMHAMGPNVAGVIGTAVAAGTMLAMIGPVAK
;
A
#
# COMPACT_ATOMS: atom_id res chain seq x y z
N MET A 1 -52.99 7.33 -26.39
CA MET A 1 -52.33 8.04 -25.27
C MET A 1 -51.91 7.04 -24.17
N PHE A 2 -52.79 6.18 -23.67
CA PHE A 2 -52.46 5.18 -22.67
C PHE A 2 -51.41 4.18 -23.16
N ASP A 3 -51.54 3.66 -24.38
CA ASP A 3 -50.58 2.74 -24.99
C ASP A 3 -49.18 3.37 -25.17
N ALA A 4 -49.14 4.66 -25.58
CA ALA A 4 -47.85 5.38 -25.66
C ALA A 4 -47.18 5.57 -24.28
N PHE A 5 -47.98 5.76 -23.23
CA PHE A 5 -47.48 5.85 -21.86
C PHE A 5 -46.96 4.50 -21.37
N VAL A 6 -47.69 3.40 -21.64
CA VAL A 6 -47.25 2.04 -21.29
C VAL A 6 -45.96 1.68 -22.04
N VAL A 7 -45.85 2.01 -23.32
CA VAL A 7 -44.62 1.79 -24.11
C VAL A 7 -43.48 2.61 -23.55
N ALA A 8 -43.68 3.87 -23.16
CA ALA A 8 -42.65 4.69 -22.54
C ALA A 8 -42.20 4.14 -21.19
N LEU A 9 -43.15 3.66 -20.36
CA LEU A 9 -42.84 3.03 -19.08
C LEU A 9 -42.03 1.73 -19.23
N THR A 10 -42.41 0.89 -20.20
CA THR A 10 -41.71 -0.35 -20.51
C THR A 10 -40.32 -0.10 -21.08
N SER A 11 -40.15 0.95 -21.91
CA SER A 11 -38.80 1.32 -22.40
C SER A 11 -37.91 1.84 -21.27
N VAL A 12 -38.42 2.69 -20.37
CA VAL A 12 -37.66 3.15 -19.20
C VAL A 12 -37.24 1.96 -18.30
N TRP A 13 -38.13 0.99 -18.11
CA TRP A 13 -37.80 -0.21 -17.37
C TRP A 13 -36.72 -1.05 -18.08
N ALA A 14 -36.89 -1.29 -19.38
CA ALA A 14 -35.96 -2.06 -20.18
C ALA A 14 -34.57 -1.39 -20.28
N ASP A 15 -34.53 -0.05 -20.30
CA ASP A 15 -33.30 0.74 -20.33
C ASP A 15 -32.67 0.94 -18.94
N SER A 16 -33.43 0.65 -17.88
CA SER A 16 -32.91 0.78 -16.49
C SER A 16 -31.96 -0.33 -16.14
N GLY A 17 -30.98 -0.05 -15.23
CA GLY A 17 -30.10 -1.04 -14.66
C GLY A 17 -30.81 -2.15 -13.87
N PHE A 18 -32.07 -1.95 -13.46
CA PHE A 18 -32.85 -2.98 -12.75
C PHE A 18 -33.18 -4.19 -13.63
N ALA A 19 -33.34 -3.99 -14.95
CA ALA A 19 -33.67 -5.07 -15.88
C ALA A 19 -32.51 -6.08 -16.04
N GLU A 20 -31.25 -5.65 -15.82
CA GLU A 20 -30.04 -6.48 -15.95
C GLU A 20 -29.38 -6.80 -14.59
N LEU A 21 -30.05 -6.47 -13.49
CA LEU A 21 -29.52 -6.68 -12.16
C LEU A 21 -29.40 -8.19 -11.84
N THR A 22 -28.19 -8.66 -11.62
CA THR A 22 -27.90 -10.05 -11.23
C THR A 22 -27.65 -10.17 -9.73
N GLY A 23 -27.72 -11.41 -9.22
CA GLY A 23 -27.35 -11.69 -7.82
C GLY A 23 -25.90 -11.30 -7.51
N GLY A 24 -24.97 -11.44 -8.47
CA GLY A 24 -23.58 -11.02 -8.32
C GLY A 24 -23.46 -9.50 -8.12
N HIS A 25 -24.16 -8.71 -8.90
CA HIS A 25 -24.20 -7.25 -8.75
C HIS A 25 -24.69 -6.84 -7.36
N VAL A 26 -25.77 -7.46 -6.87
CA VAL A 26 -26.32 -7.18 -5.52
C VAL A 26 -25.29 -7.54 -4.42
N ILE A 27 -24.63 -8.69 -4.53
CA ILE A 27 -23.59 -9.10 -3.57
C ILE A 27 -22.47 -8.08 -3.56
N MET A 28 -21.96 -7.64 -4.71
CA MET A 28 -20.86 -6.69 -4.77
C MET A 28 -21.27 -5.29 -4.28
N MET A 29 -22.48 -4.84 -4.53
CA MET A 29 -23.01 -3.61 -3.92
C MET A 29 -23.06 -3.73 -2.39
N LEU A 30 -23.47 -4.88 -1.85
CA LEU A 30 -23.44 -5.14 -0.41
C LEU A 30 -22.00 -5.16 0.13
N VAL A 31 -21.05 -5.76 -0.60
CA VAL A 31 -19.61 -5.68 -0.26
C VAL A 31 -19.17 -4.22 -0.19
N GLY A 32 -19.51 -3.39 -1.18
CA GLY A 32 -19.23 -1.96 -1.16
C GLY A 32 -19.81 -1.24 0.05
N ILE A 33 -21.07 -1.53 0.42
CA ILE A 33 -21.72 -0.96 1.63
C ILE A 33 -20.99 -1.40 2.91
N VAL A 34 -20.58 -2.66 3.02
CA VAL A 34 -19.80 -3.15 4.16
C VAL A 34 -18.45 -2.46 4.26
N LEU A 35 -17.74 -2.29 3.12
CA LEU A 35 -16.48 -1.54 3.09
C LEU A 35 -16.67 -0.08 3.48
N LEU A 36 -17.75 0.59 3.05
CA LEU A 36 -18.10 1.94 3.51
C LEU A 36 -18.36 1.99 5.01
N TYR A 37 -19.06 1.00 5.56
CA TYR A 37 -19.27 0.92 7.01
C TYR A 37 -17.95 0.75 7.77
N LEU A 38 -17.02 -0.05 7.27
CA LEU A 38 -15.71 -0.22 7.87
C LEU A 38 -14.88 1.08 7.78
N ALA A 39 -14.93 1.77 6.65
CA ALA A 39 -14.23 3.02 6.45
C ALA A 39 -14.76 4.14 7.36
N ILE A 40 -16.07 4.39 7.32
CA ILE A 40 -16.72 5.53 7.99
C ILE A 40 -17.02 5.20 9.46
N GLY A 41 -17.63 4.02 9.72
CA GLY A 41 -18.08 3.63 11.05
C GLY A 41 -16.97 3.10 11.95
N LYS A 42 -15.93 2.48 11.40
CA LYS A 42 -14.80 1.91 12.15
C LYS A 42 -13.50 2.69 11.98
N GLY A 43 -13.45 3.66 11.05
CA GLY A 43 -12.26 4.48 10.81
C GLY A 43 -11.12 3.72 10.12
N PHE A 44 -11.42 2.67 9.35
CA PHE A 44 -10.43 1.88 8.63
C PHE A 44 -10.02 2.59 7.34
N GLU A 45 -8.88 3.29 7.35
CA GLU A 45 -8.33 4.03 6.21
C GLU A 45 -9.41 4.80 5.41
N PRO A 46 -10.17 5.71 6.05
CA PRO A 46 -11.35 6.30 5.42
C PRO A 46 -11.05 7.05 4.12
N LEU A 47 -9.83 7.60 3.97
CA LEU A 47 -9.44 8.35 2.78
C LEU A 47 -9.30 7.48 1.52
N LEU A 48 -8.94 6.22 1.69
CA LEU A 48 -8.76 5.27 0.60
C LEU A 48 -9.94 4.31 0.47
N LEU A 49 -10.36 3.71 1.58
CA LEU A 49 -11.37 2.67 1.55
C LEU A 49 -12.75 3.21 1.15
N SER A 50 -13.09 4.46 1.50
CA SER A 50 -14.38 5.05 1.13
C SER A 50 -14.54 5.22 -0.39
N PRO A 51 -13.60 5.85 -1.12
CA PRO A 51 -13.72 5.94 -2.58
C PRO A 51 -13.63 4.58 -3.27
N ILE A 52 -12.82 3.62 -2.77
CA ILE A 52 -12.78 2.24 -3.29
C ILE A 52 -14.17 1.61 -3.18
N ALA A 53 -14.76 1.66 -1.99
CA ALA A 53 -16.06 1.08 -1.72
C ALA A 53 -17.18 1.70 -2.56
N PHE A 54 -17.15 3.02 -2.74
CA PHE A 54 -18.10 3.71 -3.57
C PHE A 54 -17.91 3.38 -5.06
N GLY A 55 -16.66 3.31 -5.53
CA GLY A 55 -16.31 2.84 -6.87
C GLY A 55 -16.80 1.40 -7.13
N CYS A 56 -16.66 0.51 -6.14
CA CYS A 56 -17.21 -0.85 -6.22
C CYS A 56 -18.75 -0.86 -6.40
N ILE A 57 -19.47 0.00 -5.68
CA ILE A 57 -20.92 0.13 -5.86
C ILE A 57 -21.21 0.59 -7.29
N LEU A 58 -20.53 1.63 -7.78
CA LEU A 58 -20.73 2.17 -9.12
C LEU A 58 -20.42 1.15 -10.22
N ALA A 59 -19.36 0.36 -10.07
CA ALA A 59 -18.97 -0.68 -11.02
C ALA A 59 -20.04 -1.77 -11.19
N ASN A 60 -20.83 -2.01 -10.16
CA ASN A 60 -21.85 -3.06 -10.14
C ASN A 60 -23.28 -2.55 -10.38
N ILE A 61 -23.43 -1.32 -10.85
CA ILE A 61 -24.68 -0.81 -11.40
C ILE A 61 -24.71 -1.17 -12.90
N PRO A 62 -25.62 -2.05 -13.36
CA PRO A 62 -25.71 -2.37 -14.79
C PRO A 62 -26.03 -1.13 -15.62
N LYS A 63 -25.54 -1.08 -16.87
CA LYS A 63 -25.74 0.05 -17.80
C LYS A 63 -25.23 1.39 -17.26
N ASN A 64 -24.14 1.37 -16.49
CA ASN A 64 -23.56 2.56 -15.86
C ASN A 64 -22.91 3.55 -16.84
N GLY A 65 -22.73 3.20 -18.12
CA GLY A 65 -22.16 4.07 -19.16
C GLY A 65 -20.66 4.36 -19.01
N PHE A 66 -19.92 3.61 -18.18
CA PHE A 66 -18.50 3.88 -17.91
C PHE A 66 -17.57 3.50 -19.06
N GLU A 67 -18.05 2.72 -20.04
CA GLU A 67 -17.33 2.41 -21.28
C GLU A 67 -17.30 3.61 -22.25
N GLU A 68 -18.21 4.55 -22.10
CA GLU A 68 -18.26 5.76 -22.91
C GLU A 68 -17.18 6.77 -22.48
N PRO A 69 -16.68 7.62 -23.40
CA PRO A 69 -15.74 8.68 -23.07
C PRO A 69 -16.29 9.63 -21.99
N GLY A 70 -15.62 9.72 -20.86
CA GLY A 70 -16.04 10.54 -19.72
C GLY A 70 -15.04 10.50 -18.57
N VAL A 71 -15.44 11.02 -17.42
CA VAL A 71 -14.55 11.10 -16.23
C VAL A 71 -14.08 9.71 -15.80
N MET A 72 -14.96 8.72 -15.84
CA MET A 72 -14.61 7.35 -15.41
C MET A 72 -13.61 6.69 -16.36
N SER A 73 -13.75 6.90 -17.67
CA SER A 73 -12.77 6.41 -18.65
C SER A 73 -11.38 7.06 -18.47
N VAL A 74 -11.31 8.35 -18.11
CA VAL A 74 -10.07 9.05 -17.80
C VAL A 74 -9.43 8.49 -16.52
N ILE A 75 -10.21 8.22 -15.48
CA ILE A 75 -9.74 7.58 -14.26
C ILE A 75 -9.18 6.20 -14.56
N MET A 76 -9.91 5.38 -15.31
CA MET A 76 -9.46 4.03 -15.70
C MET A 76 -8.20 4.08 -16.58
N TYR A 77 -8.10 5.04 -17.49
CA TYR A 77 -6.87 5.29 -18.26
C TYR A 77 -5.67 5.56 -17.34
N GLY A 78 -5.84 6.40 -16.32
CA GLY A 78 -4.79 6.71 -15.35
C GLY A 78 -4.34 5.51 -14.52
N ILE A 79 -5.25 4.57 -14.24
CA ILE A 79 -4.92 3.31 -13.55
C ILE A 79 -4.14 2.37 -14.48
N HIS A 80 -4.69 2.09 -15.67
CA HIS A 80 -4.07 1.15 -16.62
C HIS A 80 -2.73 1.63 -17.17
N ASN A 81 -2.49 2.94 -17.20
CA ASN A 81 -1.22 3.55 -17.61
C ASN A 81 -0.34 3.99 -16.43
N GLU A 82 -0.67 3.56 -15.21
CA GLU A 82 0.14 3.73 -14.00
C GLU A 82 0.49 5.18 -13.64
N VAL A 83 -0.40 6.12 -14.01
CA VAL A 83 -0.20 7.55 -13.77
C VAL A 83 -0.27 7.89 -12.27
N PHE A 84 -1.22 7.27 -11.56
CA PHE A 84 -1.51 7.64 -10.18
C PHE A 84 -0.47 7.15 -9.15
N PRO A 85 0.08 5.90 -9.21
CA PRO A 85 1.01 5.44 -8.20
C PRO A 85 2.27 6.32 -8.04
N PRO A 86 2.96 6.77 -9.10
CA PRO A 86 4.07 7.71 -8.95
C PRO A 86 3.65 9.05 -8.34
N LEU A 87 2.46 9.56 -8.65
CA LEU A 87 1.96 10.81 -8.06
C LEU A 87 1.63 10.67 -6.58
N ILE A 88 1.12 9.52 -6.15
CA ILE A 88 0.97 9.20 -4.72
C ILE A 88 2.35 9.18 -4.05
N PHE A 89 3.35 8.55 -4.68
CA PHE A 89 4.72 8.53 -4.16
C PHE A 89 5.33 9.92 -4.01
N LEU A 90 5.00 10.87 -4.90
CA LEU A 90 5.40 12.28 -4.73
C LEU A 90 4.85 12.86 -3.41
N GLY A 91 3.56 12.66 -3.16
CA GLY A 91 2.92 13.10 -1.91
C GLY A 91 3.51 12.41 -0.68
N VAL A 92 3.68 11.09 -0.74
CA VAL A 92 4.32 10.30 0.34
C VAL A 92 5.73 10.80 0.62
N GLY A 93 6.52 11.09 -0.42
CA GLY A 93 7.88 11.65 -0.27
C GLY A 93 7.88 13.00 0.43
N ALA A 94 6.95 13.89 0.07
CA ALA A 94 6.80 15.19 0.71
C ALA A 94 6.34 15.09 2.18
N MET A 95 5.61 14.05 2.56
CA MET A 95 5.22 13.77 3.95
C MET A 95 6.30 13.07 4.75
N THR A 96 7.22 12.35 4.10
CA THR A 96 8.17 11.44 4.75
C THR A 96 9.38 12.20 5.29
N ASP A 97 9.83 11.86 6.52
CA ASP A 97 11.10 12.29 7.07
C ASP A 97 12.11 11.13 7.02
N PHE A 98 13.14 11.27 6.18
CA PHE A 98 14.22 10.31 6.08
C PHE A 98 15.34 10.52 7.12
N GLY A 99 15.24 11.57 7.95
CA GLY A 99 16.21 11.87 9.01
C GLY A 99 16.50 10.66 9.92
N PRO A 100 15.50 9.94 10.46
CA PRO A 100 15.72 8.75 11.27
C PRO A 100 16.51 7.64 10.55
N LEU A 101 16.28 7.44 9.26
CA LEU A 101 17.02 6.48 8.45
C LEU A 101 18.48 6.92 8.26
N LEU A 102 18.69 8.21 7.96
CA LEU A 102 20.02 8.79 7.80
C LEU A 102 20.81 8.80 9.12
N ALA A 103 20.13 9.00 10.25
CA ALA A 103 20.72 8.95 11.57
C ALA A 103 21.20 7.54 11.96
N ASN A 104 20.45 6.50 11.51
CA ASN A 104 20.80 5.10 11.77
C ASN A 104 20.60 4.24 10.51
N PRO A 105 21.55 4.24 9.56
CA PRO A 105 21.42 3.50 8.29
C PRO A 105 21.27 1.98 8.44
N LYS A 106 21.69 1.41 9.60
CA LYS A 106 21.51 -0.03 9.87
C LYS A 106 20.02 -0.44 9.82
N THR A 107 19.10 0.49 10.03
CA THR A 107 17.66 0.25 9.96
C THR A 107 17.15 -0.08 8.54
N LEU A 108 17.95 0.19 7.49
CA LEU A 108 17.70 -0.31 6.13
C LEU A 108 17.58 -1.84 6.11
N LEU A 109 18.38 -2.54 6.91
CA LEU A 109 18.34 -4.00 7.00
C LEU A 109 17.01 -4.51 7.57
N LEU A 110 16.39 -3.74 8.47
CA LEU A 110 15.06 -4.09 9.03
C LEU A 110 13.95 -3.94 7.98
N GLY A 111 14.02 -2.88 7.17
CA GLY A 111 13.13 -2.70 6.02
C GLY A 111 13.31 -3.83 4.99
N ALA A 112 14.56 -4.19 4.69
CA ALA A 112 14.87 -5.31 3.80
C ALA A 112 14.36 -6.66 4.35
N ALA A 113 14.54 -6.92 5.65
CA ALA A 113 14.06 -8.14 6.28
C ALA A 113 12.54 -8.28 6.22
N ALA A 114 11.80 -7.19 6.39
CA ALA A 114 10.34 -7.19 6.28
C ALA A 114 9.84 -7.54 4.87
N GLN A 115 10.66 -7.35 3.81
CA GLN A 115 10.34 -7.81 2.46
C GLN A 115 10.26 -9.34 2.34
N ALA A 116 10.66 -10.10 3.36
CA ALA A 116 10.39 -11.54 3.39
C ALA A 116 8.90 -11.87 3.21
N GLY A 117 7.99 -10.99 3.66
CA GLY A 117 6.56 -11.11 3.42
C GLY A 117 6.19 -11.14 1.94
N VAL A 118 6.87 -10.35 1.11
CA VAL A 118 6.70 -10.32 -0.35
C VAL A 118 7.03 -11.69 -0.95
N PHE A 119 8.15 -12.28 -0.54
CA PHE A 119 8.56 -13.60 -1.03
C PHE A 119 7.67 -14.74 -0.51
N VAL A 120 7.18 -14.64 0.73
CA VAL A 120 6.21 -15.61 1.27
C VAL A 120 4.93 -15.62 0.44
N ALA A 121 4.39 -14.44 0.09
CA ALA A 121 3.20 -14.37 -0.75
C ALA A 121 3.47 -14.84 -2.19
N LEU A 122 4.60 -14.46 -2.78
CA LEU A 122 4.99 -14.89 -4.12
C LEU A 122 5.08 -16.42 -4.21
N LEU A 123 5.82 -17.05 -3.31
CA LEU A 123 5.95 -18.50 -3.27
C LEU A 123 4.62 -19.19 -2.98
N GLY A 124 3.85 -18.66 -2.03
CA GLY A 124 2.52 -19.16 -1.71
C GLY A 124 1.57 -19.11 -2.91
N ALA A 125 1.56 -18.00 -3.65
CA ALA A 125 0.75 -17.85 -4.86
C ALA A 125 1.17 -18.85 -5.96
N MET A 126 2.48 -19.02 -6.18
CA MET A 126 2.97 -20.05 -7.13
C MET A 126 2.54 -21.46 -6.72
N MET A 127 2.60 -21.79 -5.43
CA MET A 127 2.15 -23.10 -4.92
C MET A 127 0.63 -23.31 -5.07
N MET A 128 -0.14 -22.22 -5.11
CA MET A 128 -1.60 -22.25 -5.34
C MET A 128 -1.99 -22.26 -6.81
N GLY A 129 -1.02 -22.29 -7.74
CA GLY A 129 -1.26 -22.42 -9.17
C GLY A 129 -1.45 -21.10 -9.93
N PHE A 130 -1.15 -19.95 -9.32
CA PHE A 130 -1.08 -18.68 -10.04
C PHE A 130 0.13 -18.65 -10.98
N THR A 131 -0.01 -17.95 -12.09
CA THR A 131 1.13 -17.70 -13.00
C THR A 131 2.24 -16.91 -12.28
N VAL A 132 3.45 -16.93 -12.81
CA VAL A 132 4.59 -16.22 -12.19
C VAL A 132 4.33 -14.72 -12.12
N GLN A 133 3.69 -14.13 -13.13
CA GLN A 133 3.30 -12.73 -13.18
C GLN A 133 2.23 -12.42 -12.11
N GLU A 134 1.18 -13.23 -12.03
CA GLU A 134 0.16 -13.09 -11.00
C GLU A 134 0.73 -13.25 -9.59
N ALA A 135 1.60 -14.26 -9.40
CA ALA A 135 2.26 -14.50 -8.13
C ALA A 135 3.16 -13.33 -7.71
N ALA A 136 3.85 -12.68 -8.64
CA ALA A 136 4.63 -11.47 -8.37
C ALA A 136 3.73 -10.30 -7.95
N ALA A 137 2.62 -10.09 -8.69
CA ALA A 137 1.63 -9.07 -8.36
C ALA A 137 0.95 -9.30 -6.99
N ILE A 138 0.67 -10.55 -6.63
CA ILE A 138 0.15 -10.93 -5.30
C ILE A 138 1.23 -10.76 -4.24
N GLY A 139 2.47 -11.14 -4.56
CA GLY A 139 3.60 -11.10 -3.66
C GLY A 139 3.81 -9.74 -3.03
N ILE A 140 3.69 -8.68 -3.82
CA ILE A 140 3.96 -7.30 -3.37
C ILE A 140 3.04 -6.84 -2.23
N ILE A 141 1.86 -7.45 -2.05
CA ILE A 141 0.94 -7.18 -0.93
C ILE A 141 1.67 -7.35 0.41
N GLY A 142 2.61 -8.31 0.49
CA GLY A 142 3.38 -8.58 1.70
C GLY A 142 4.28 -7.42 2.15
N GLY A 143 4.58 -6.47 1.27
CA GLY A 143 5.29 -5.23 1.61
C GLY A 143 4.41 -4.20 2.31
N ALA A 144 3.07 -4.38 2.30
CA ALA A 144 2.06 -3.45 2.82
C ALA A 144 2.18 -2.04 2.22
N ASP A 145 2.34 -1.99 0.90
CA ASP A 145 2.45 -0.76 0.10
C ASP A 145 1.36 -0.75 -0.98
N GLY A 146 0.28 -0.02 -0.73
CA GLY A 146 -0.88 0.04 -1.63
C GLY A 146 -0.54 0.57 -3.02
N PRO A 147 0.08 1.74 -3.15
CA PRO A 147 0.48 2.30 -4.46
C PRO A 147 1.40 1.39 -5.26
N THR A 148 2.42 0.79 -4.63
CA THR A 148 3.30 -0.17 -5.31
C THR A 148 2.55 -1.43 -5.73
N SER A 149 1.59 -1.90 -4.91
CA SER A 149 0.75 -3.06 -5.24
C SER A 149 -0.09 -2.79 -6.48
N ILE A 150 -0.70 -1.61 -6.60
CA ILE A 150 -1.45 -1.21 -7.80
C ILE A 150 -0.50 -1.08 -9.01
N TYR A 151 0.66 -0.45 -8.83
CA TYR A 151 1.64 -0.29 -9.90
C TYR A 151 2.07 -1.63 -10.49
N LEU A 152 2.42 -2.59 -9.65
CA LEU A 152 2.86 -3.90 -10.09
C LEU A 152 1.71 -4.74 -10.66
N ALA A 153 0.52 -4.69 -10.03
CA ALA A 153 -0.65 -5.40 -10.53
C ALA A 153 -1.10 -4.90 -11.91
N ALA A 154 -1.09 -3.59 -12.15
CA ALA A 154 -1.42 -3.02 -13.47
C ALA A 154 -0.48 -3.51 -14.58
N LYS A 155 0.81 -3.80 -14.25
CA LYS A 155 1.81 -4.30 -15.21
C LYS A 155 1.81 -5.82 -15.38
N MET A 156 1.56 -6.56 -14.32
CA MET A 156 1.80 -7.99 -14.28
C MET A 156 0.53 -8.84 -14.20
N ALA A 157 -0.56 -8.29 -13.64
CA ALA A 157 -1.83 -9.01 -13.47
C ALA A 157 -3.03 -8.03 -13.44
N PRO A 158 -3.32 -7.32 -14.56
CA PRO A 158 -4.39 -6.31 -14.59
C PRO A 158 -5.76 -6.88 -14.17
N GLN A 159 -6.02 -8.14 -14.47
CA GLN A 159 -7.25 -8.87 -14.11
C GLN A 159 -7.43 -9.07 -12.60
N LEU A 160 -6.33 -9.06 -11.83
CA LEU A 160 -6.36 -9.20 -10.36
C LEU A 160 -6.20 -7.88 -9.61
N LEU A 161 -6.13 -6.74 -10.34
CA LEU A 161 -5.83 -5.43 -9.76
C LEU A 161 -6.80 -5.05 -8.64
N GLY A 162 -8.10 -5.24 -8.83
CA GLY A 162 -9.12 -4.92 -7.82
C GLY A 162 -8.93 -5.75 -6.54
N ALA A 163 -8.73 -7.06 -6.67
CA ALA A 163 -8.52 -7.96 -5.53
C ALA A 163 -7.23 -7.64 -4.77
N ILE A 164 -6.12 -7.40 -5.50
CA ILE A 164 -4.82 -7.05 -4.93
C ILE A 164 -4.89 -5.71 -4.18
N ALA A 165 -5.53 -4.71 -4.78
CA ALA A 165 -5.65 -3.39 -4.18
C ALA A 165 -6.49 -3.42 -2.89
N VAL A 166 -7.65 -4.10 -2.91
CA VAL A 166 -8.49 -4.25 -1.70
C VAL A 166 -7.73 -4.99 -0.60
N ALA A 167 -7.03 -6.08 -0.94
CA ALA A 167 -6.22 -6.80 0.02
C ALA A 167 -5.14 -5.89 0.63
N ALA A 168 -4.34 -5.21 -0.20
CA ALA A 168 -3.25 -4.33 0.23
C ALA A 168 -3.74 -3.23 1.17
N TYR A 169 -4.78 -2.49 0.79
CA TYR A 169 -5.30 -1.39 1.62
C TYR A 169 -6.03 -1.87 2.86
N SER A 170 -6.75 -2.99 2.79
CA SER A 170 -7.39 -3.58 3.98
C SER A 170 -6.35 -3.98 5.03
N TYR A 171 -5.24 -4.59 4.63
CA TYR A 171 -4.18 -4.95 5.58
C TYR A 171 -3.44 -3.75 6.13
N MET A 172 -3.19 -2.71 5.34
CA MET A 172 -2.67 -1.45 5.85
C MET A 172 -3.55 -0.89 6.98
N SER A 173 -4.87 -0.92 6.82
CA SER A 173 -5.82 -0.47 7.85
C SER A 173 -5.80 -1.35 9.10
N LEU A 174 -5.54 -2.65 8.95
CA LEU A 174 -5.52 -3.63 10.03
C LEU A 174 -4.16 -3.74 10.74
N VAL A 175 -3.14 -2.97 10.33
CA VAL A 175 -1.82 -2.92 10.97
C VAL A 175 -1.89 -2.84 12.49
N PRO A 176 -2.67 -1.91 13.10
CA PRO A 176 -2.76 -1.79 14.56
C PRO A 176 -3.37 -3.01 15.26
N LEU A 177 -4.10 -3.85 14.53
CA LEU A 177 -4.73 -5.05 15.06
C LEU A 177 -3.84 -6.29 14.88
N ILE A 178 -3.20 -6.41 13.70
CA ILE A 178 -2.45 -7.61 13.31
C ILE A 178 -1.04 -7.60 13.90
N GLN A 179 -0.33 -6.46 13.90
CA GLN A 179 1.07 -6.42 14.34
C GLN A 179 1.30 -6.71 15.83
N PRO A 180 0.52 -6.15 16.79
CA PRO A 180 0.83 -6.30 18.20
C PRO A 180 0.88 -7.75 18.70
N PRO A 181 -0.02 -8.68 18.30
CA PRO A 181 0.09 -10.09 18.65
C PRO A 181 1.38 -10.72 18.14
N ILE A 182 1.77 -10.43 16.89
CA ILE A 182 2.97 -10.98 16.26
C ILE A 182 4.23 -10.46 16.96
N MET A 183 4.29 -9.16 17.22
CA MET A 183 5.39 -8.53 17.95
C MET A 183 5.59 -9.18 19.32
N LYS A 184 4.49 -9.42 20.06
CA LYS A 184 4.53 -10.07 21.37
C LYS A 184 4.97 -11.53 21.30
N LEU A 185 4.60 -12.24 20.23
CA LEU A 185 4.95 -13.64 20.03
C LEU A 185 6.48 -13.83 19.84
N PHE A 186 7.11 -12.93 19.10
CA PHE A 186 8.53 -13.02 18.77
C PHE A 186 9.46 -12.24 19.69
N THR A 187 8.93 -11.47 20.67
CA THR A 187 9.75 -10.72 21.64
C THR A 187 9.41 -11.07 23.07
N THR A 188 10.44 -11.11 23.92
CA THR A 188 10.26 -11.22 25.38
C THR A 188 9.85 -9.88 25.99
N GLU A 189 9.41 -9.90 27.24
CA GLU A 189 9.10 -8.65 27.95
C GLU A 189 10.36 -7.81 28.17
N ALA A 190 11.52 -8.46 28.38
CA ALA A 190 12.82 -7.79 28.49
C ALA A 190 13.18 -7.06 27.19
N ASP A 191 13.03 -7.73 26.04
CA ASP A 191 13.28 -7.13 24.71
C ASP A 191 12.44 -5.87 24.49
N ARG A 192 11.15 -5.91 24.86
CA ARG A 192 10.22 -4.78 24.70
C ARG A 192 10.52 -3.58 25.60
N LYS A 193 11.21 -3.81 26.74
CA LYS A 193 11.58 -2.76 27.70
C LYS A 193 12.87 -2.02 27.35
N ILE A 194 13.62 -2.46 26.33
CA ILE A 194 14.85 -1.81 25.89
C ILE A 194 14.58 -0.37 25.48
N VAL A 195 15.26 0.59 26.11
CA VAL A 195 15.22 2.00 25.78
C VAL A 195 16.37 2.31 24.84
N MET A 196 16.02 2.84 23.65
CA MET A 196 17.03 3.19 22.65
C MET A 196 17.63 4.57 22.94
N GLN A 197 18.90 4.75 22.62
CA GLN A 197 19.60 6.04 22.74
C GLN A 197 19.10 7.01 21.67
N GLN A 198 19.16 8.30 21.98
CA GLN A 198 18.76 9.36 21.06
C GLN A 198 19.54 9.28 19.74
N LEU A 199 18.82 9.45 18.63
CA LEU A 199 19.43 9.51 17.30
C LEU A 199 20.36 10.71 17.14
N ARG A 200 21.44 10.53 16.36
CA ARG A 200 22.32 11.68 16.03
C ARG A 200 21.55 12.74 15.23
N PRO A 201 21.92 14.00 15.37
CA PRO A 201 21.40 15.04 14.47
C PRO A 201 21.87 14.77 13.04
N VAL A 202 20.98 14.98 12.07
CA VAL A 202 21.26 14.86 10.63
C VAL A 202 21.38 16.27 10.06
N SER A 203 22.45 16.54 9.31
CA SER A 203 22.67 17.85 8.69
C SER A 203 21.67 18.09 7.54
N HIS A 204 21.38 19.36 7.27
CA HIS A 204 20.54 19.75 6.13
C HIS A 204 21.14 19.26 4.79
N PHE A 205 22.45 19.28 4.65
CA PHE A 205 23.16 18.78 3.47
C PHE A 205 22.89 17.29 3.24
N GLU A 206 22.98 16.46 4.29
CA GLU A 206 22.67 15.02 4.19
C GLU A 206 21.22 14.80 3.72
N LYS A 207 20.27 15.58 4.24
CA LYS A 207 18.85 15.47 3.91
C LYS A 207 18.54 15.86 2.46
N VAL A 208 19.24 16.84 1.90
CA VAL A 208 19.06 17.29 0.50
C VAL A 208 19.77 16.36 -0.48
N VAL A 209 20.97 15.88 -0.14
CA VAL A 209 21.76 15.00 -1.03
C VAL A 209 21.16 13.58 -1.10
N PHE A 210 20.59 13.10 -0.02
CA PHE A 210 20.05 11.73 0.05
C PHE A 210 19.02 11.39 -1.03
N PRO A 211 17.95 12.17 -1.26
CA PRO A 211 16.96 11.86 -2.29
C PRO A 211 17.57 11.88 -3.70
N ILE A 212 18.52 12.76 -3.97
CA ILE A 212 19.20 12.84 -5.26
C ILE A 212 20.03 11.57 -5.50
N MET A 213 20.88 11.21 -4.53
CA MET A 213 21.72 10.01 -4.61
C MET A 213 20.88 8.73 -4.68
N CYS A 214 19.82 8.64 -3.88
CA CYS A 214 18.93 7.50 -3.86
C CYS A 214 18.25 7.30 -5.23
N THR A 215 17.76 8.41 -5.84
CA THR A 215 17.18 8.37 -7.19
C THR A 215 18.18 7.86 -8.21
N ILE A 216 19.39 8.43 -8.26
CA ILE A 216 20.41 8.06 -9.23
C ILE A 216 20.78 6.57 -9.08
N VAL A 217 21.13 6.15 -7.87
CA VAL A 217 21.63 4.78 -7.63
C VAL A 217 20.56 3.74 -7.93
N ILE A 218 19.34 3.92 -7.40
CA ILE A 218 18.27 2.93 -7.59
C ILE A 218 17.79 2.92 -9.04
N SER A 219 17.65 4.06 -9.69
CA SER A 219 17.20 4.13 -11.09
C SER A 219 18.21 3.54 -12.08
N LEU A 220 19.51 3.66 -11.79
CA LEU A 220 20.55 3.01 -12.59
C LEU A 220 20.57 1.49 -12.40
N LEU A 221 20.28 1.01 -11.19
CA LEU A 221 20.18 -0.43 -10.92
C LEU A 221 18.88 -1.05 -11.45
N LEU A 222 17.77 -0.36 -11.28
CA LEU A 222 16.42 -0.83 -11.61
C LEU A 222 15.63 0.25 -12.37
N PRO A 223 15.86 0.42 -13.68
CA PRO A 223 15.17 1.43 -14.48
C PRO A 223 13.66 1.33 -14.46
N SER A 224 13.11 0.13 -14.25
CA SER A 224 11.66 -0.15 -14.21
C SER A 224 10.91 0.59 -13.09
N VAL A 225 11.58 1.01 -12.02
CA VAL A 225 10.97 1.74 -10.89
C VAL A 225 11.40 3.19 -10.79
N THR A 226 12.08 3.72 -11.82
CA THR A 226 12.53 5.12 -11.84
C THR A 226 11.37 6.08 -11.57
N ALA A 227 10.19 5.82 -12.13
CA ALA A 227 9.02 6.67 -11.91
C ALA A 227 8.58 6.69 -10.44
N LEU A 228 8.54 5.52 -9.77
CA LEU A 228 8.13 5.43 -8.36
C LEU A 228 9.17 6.09 -7.44
N ILE A 229 10.42 5.65 -7.53
CA ILE A 229 11.52 6.15 -6.67
C ILE A 229 11.81 7.62 -6.96
N GLY A 230 11.83 8.01 -8.24
CA GLY A 230 12.08 9.39 -8.63
C GLY A 230 11.03 10.35 -8.06
N MET A 231 9.75 9.99 -8.13
CA MET A 231 8.68 10.81 -7.58
C MET A 231 8.69 10.82 -6.04
N LEU A 232 8.97 9.70 -5.38
CA LEU A 232 9.16 9.64 -3.93
C LEU A 232 10.27 10.60 -3.49
N MET A 233 11.42 10.51 -4.13
CA MET A 233 12.59 11.31 -3.78
C MET A 233 12.44 12.78 -4.19
N LEU A 234 11.72 13.07 -5.28
CA LEU A 234 11.37 14.44 -5.66
C LEU A 234 10.46 15.10 -4.60
N GLY A 235 9.46 14.38 -4.11
CA GLY A 235 8.62 14.87 -3.03
C GLY A 235 9.42 15.16 -1.75
N ASN A 236 10.33 14.26 -1.40
CA ASN A 236 11.20 14.46 -0.25
C ASN A 236 12.17 15.65 -0.46
N LEU A 237 12.70 15.83 -1.67
CA LEU A 237 13.51 16.99 -2.00
C LEU A 237 12.72 18.29 -1.84
N PHE A 238 11.43 18.33 -2.21
CA PHE A 238 10.59 19.51 -1.97
C PHE A 238 10.50 19.88 -0.49
N LYS A 239 10.40 18.87 0.38
CA LYS A 239 10.34 19.06 1.83
C LYS A 239 11.67 19.55 2.41
N GLU A 240 12.78 18.94 2.02
CA GLU A 240 14.07 19.15 2.66
C GLU A 240 14.88 20.31 2.07
N ALA A 241 14.51 20.81 0.89
CA ALA A 241 15.25 21.91 0.21
C ALA A 241 15.15 23.27 0.93
N GLY A 242 14.10 23.49 1.76
CA GLY A 242 13.90 24.74 2.52
C GLY A 242 13.48 25.97 1.70
N CYS A 243 13.39 25.84 0.37
CA CYS A 243 12.93 26.90 -0.55
C CYS A 243 11.75 26.46 -1.43
N LEU A 244 11.25 25.25 -1.25
CA LEU A 244 10.19 24.64 -2.06
C LEU A 244 8.92 24.33 -1.25
N ASP A 245 8.69 25.03 -0.13
CA ASP A 245 7.59 24.77 0.80
C ASP A 245 6.22 24.76 0.12
N ARG A 246 5.99 25.65 -0.86
CA ARG A 246 4.72 25.70 -1.62
C ARG A 246 4.49 24.44 -2.44
N LEU A 247 5.53 23.85 -3.04
CA LEU A 247 5.45 22.61 -3.80
C LEU A 247 5.27 21.41 -2.85
N SER A 248 5.99 21.44 -1.73
CA SER A 248 5.84 20.44 -0.67
C SER A 248 4.42 20.42 -0.12
N ASP A 249 3.85 21.59 0.22
CA ASP A 249 2.48 21.72 0.71
C ASP A 249 1.45 21.21 -0.32
N THR A 250 1.61 21.62 -1.59
CA THR A 250 0.72 21.16 -2.67
C THR A 250 0.81 19.65 -2.87
N ALA A 251 2.03 19.08 -2.84
CA ALA A 251 2.24 17.64 -3.04
C ALA A 251 1.62 16.80 -1.94
N GLN A 252 1.80 17.19 -0.68
CA GLN A 252 1.33 16.42 0.47
C GLN A 252 -0.17 16.60 0.78
N ASN A 253 -0.80 17.67 0.29
CA ASN A 253 -2.20 17.99 0.56
C ASN A 253 -3.06 17.91 -0.71
N ALA A 254 -3.06 18.94 -1.55
CA ALA A 254 -3.99 19.06 -2.67
C ALA A 254 -3.79 17.95 -3.72
N LEU A 255 -2.55 17.74 -4.17
CA LEU A 255 -2.24 16.73 -5.17
C LEU A 255 -2.50 15.32 -4.63
N MET A 256 -1.98 15.02 -3.42
CA MET A 256 -2.15 13.73 -2.78
C MET A 256 -3.65 13.37 -2.64
N ASN A 257 -4.48 14.30 -2.15
CA ASN A 257 -5.90 14.08 -1.98
C ASN A 257 -6.61 13.88 -3.32
N THR A 258 -6.31 14.70 -4.32
CA THR A 258 -6.91 14.58 -5.67
C THR A 258 -6.57 13.24 -6.32
N VAL A 259 -5.30 12.86 -6.28
CA VAL A 259 -4.83 11.59 -6.87
C VAL A 259 -5.38 10.40 -6.08
N THR A 260 -5.50 10.52 -4.76
CA THR A 260 -6.11 9.47 -3.91
C THR A 260 -7.57 9.24 -4.28
N ILE A 261 -8.35 10.29 -4.51
CA ILE A 261 -9.75 10.17 -4.96
C ILE A 261 -9.81 9.41 -6.29
N MET A 262 -8.98 9.80 -7.27
CA MET A 262 -8.99 9.19 -8.60
C MET A 262 -8.52 7.73 -8.54
N LEU A 263 -7.39 7.46 -7.89
CA LEU A 263 -6.82 6.12 -7.76
C LEU A 263 -7.77 5.17 -7.02
N ALA A 264 -8.28 5.60 -5.87
CA ALA A 264 -9.13 4.77 -5.04
C ALA A 264 -10.49 4.51 -5.70
N THR A 265 -11.14 5.53 -6.27
CA THR A 265 -12.40 5.34 -7.02
C THR A 265 -12.19 4.40 -8.20
N GLY A 266 -11.15 4.63 -9.01
CA GLY A 266 -10.87 3.78 -10.15
C GLY A 266 -10.50 2.34 -9.76
N THR A 267 -9.79 2.15 -8.66
CA THR A 267 -9.58 0.80 -8.09
C THR A 267 -10.91 0.12 -7.75
N GLY A 268 -11.85 0.86 -7.15
CA GLY A 268 -13.20 0.35 -6.91
C GLY A 268 -13.94 -0.03 -8.20
N LEU A 269 -13.73 0.73 -9.28
CA LEU A 269 -14.33 0.45 -10.60
C LEU A 269 -13.84 -0.88 -11.20
N THR A 270 -12.68 -1.40 -10.81
CA THR A 270 -12.19 -2.72 -11.25
C THR A 270 -12.84 -3.89 -10.49
N MET A 271 -13.66 -3.62 -9.47
CA MET A 271 -14.31 -4.62 -8.62
C MET A 271 -15.69 -5.02 -9.14
N SER A 272 -15.77 -5.48 -10.39
CA SER A 272 -17.02 -6.03 -10.93
C SER A 272 -17.34 -7.40 -10.30
N ALA A 273 -18.61 -7.81 -10.34
CA ALA A 273 -19.02 -9.13 -9.85
C ALA A 273 -18.26 -10.27 -10.52
N GLU A 274 -18.01 -10.16 -11.82
CA GLU A 274 -17.31 -11.16 -12.61
C GLU A 274 -15.83 -11.28 -12.23
N SER A 275 -15.15 -10.15 -12.01
CA SER A 275 -13.73 -10.13 -11.70
C SER A 275 -13.44 -10.41 -10.22
N PHE A 276 -14.36 -10.10 -9.31
CA PHE A 276 -14.11 -10.16 -7.87
C PHE A 276 -14.72 -11.40 -7.18
N LEU A 277 -15.91 -11.86 -7.61
CA LEU A 277 -16.59 -13.04 -7.00
C LEU A 277 -16.05 -14.35 -7.56
N ASN A 278 -14.75 -14.57 -7.37
CA ASN A 278 -14.09 -15.80 -7.79
C ASN A 278 -13.22 -16.39 -6.66
N TYR A 279 -12.84 -17.63 -6.81
CA TYR A 279 -12.00 -18.33 -5.84
C TYR A 279 -10.61 -17.69 -5.67
N GLN A 280 -10.07 -17.13 -6.74
CA GLN A 280 -8.75 -16.46 -6.74
C GLN A 280 -8.73 -15.26 -5.79
N THR A 281 -9.79 -14.47 -5.74
CA THR A 281 -9.90 -13.32 -4.82
C THR A 281 -9.78 -13.76 -3.35
N ILE A 282 -10.44 -14.86 -2.98
CA ILE A 282 -10.35 -15.40 -1.61
C ILE A 282 -8.93 -15.84 -1.30
N LEU A 283 -8.26 -16.51 -2.25
CA LEU A 283 -6.86 -16.91 -2.09
C LEU A 283 -5.93 -15.71 -1.93
N ILE A 284 -6.12 -14.65 -2.73
CA ILE A 284 -5.34 -13.41 -2.65
C ILE A 284 -5.49 -12.77 -1.26
N ILE A 285 -6.71 -12.70 -0.75
CA ILE A 285 -6.99 -12.17 0.59
C ILE A 285 -6.27 -12.99 1.66
N ILE A 286 -6.36 -14.31 1.64
CA ILE A 286 -5.69 -15.17 2.62
C ILE A 286 -4.17 -15.05 2.52
N LEU A 287 -3.62 -15.11 1.31
CA LEU A 287 -2.18 -14.98 1.07
C LEU A 287 -1.64 -13.64 1.53
N GLY A 288 -2.36 -12.55 1.25
CA GLY A 288 -1.97 -11.20 1.68
C GLY A 288 -1.88 -11.11 3.20
N LEU A 289 -2.82 -11.71 3.94
CA LEU A 289 -2.75 -11.77 5.40
C LEU A 289 -1.54 -12.55 5.90
N ILE A 290 -1.29 -13.73 5.35
CA ILE A 290 -0.13 -14.57 5.70
C ILE A 290 1.17 -13.83 5.39
N ALA A 291 1.24 -13.16 4.24
CA ALA A 291 2.39 -12.37 3.82
C ALA A 291 2.68 -11.21 4.78
N PHE A 292 1.65 -10.48 5.18
CA PHE A 292 1.77 -9.37 6.12
C PHE A 292 2.24 -9.84 7.51
N ILE A 293 1.71 -10.97 7.99
CA ILE A 293 2.16 -11.63 9.22
C ILE A 293 3.64 -12.03 9.07
N GLY A 294 4.01 -12.64 7.94
CA GLY A 294 5.37 -13.08 7.64
C GLY A 294 6.36 -11.94 7.59
N GLY A 295 6.03 -10.82 6.92
CA GLY A 295 6.85 -9.62 6.85
C GLY A 295 7.08 -8.98 8.22
N THR A 296 6.01 -8.84 9.00
CA THR A 296 6.09 -8.34 10.38
C THR A 296 6.98 -9.24 11.26
N ALA A 297 6.77 -10.56 11.19
CA ALA A 297 7.56 -11.53 11.95
C ALA A 297 9.04 -11.48 11.57
N ALA A 298 9.34 -11.49 10.27
CA ALA A 298 10.71 -11.42 9.77
C ALA A 298 11.42 -10.13 10.22
N GLY A 299 10.74 -8.97 10.14
CA GLY A 299 11.28 -7.71 10.63
C GLY A 299 11.59 -7.74 12.13
N VAL A 300 10.69 -8.27 12.95
CA VAL A 300 10.91 -8.39 14.42
C VAL A 300 12.02 -9.39 14.74
N ILE A 301 12.06 -10.54 14.08
CA ILE A 301 13.12 -11.55 14.27
C ILE A 301 14.48 -10.95 13.90
N PHE A 302 14.58 -10.25 12.78
CA PHE A 302 15.81 -9.58 12.36
C PHE A 302 16.18 -8.45 13.33
N GLY A 303 15.20 -7.69 13.85
CA GLY A 303 15.40 -6.72 14.92
C GLY A 303 15.98 -7.36 16.18
N LYS A 304 15.57 -8.58 16.51
CA LYS A 304 16.14 -9.36 17.64
C LYS A 304 17.56 -9.80 17.37
N LEU A 305 17.87 -10.25 16.15
CA LEU A 305 19.24 -10.56 15.75
C LEU A 305 20.14 -9.33 15.84
N MET A 306 19.65 -8.18 15.37
CA MET A 306 20.37 -6.92 15.45
C MET A 306 20.62 -6.49 16.91
N CYS A 307 19.62 -6.66 17.78
CA CYS A 307 19.75 -6.44 19.24
C CYS A 307 20.83 -7.31 19.85
N MET A 308 20.93 -8.58 19.45
CA MET A 308 22.00 -9.47 19.95
C MET A 308 23.39 -9.05 19.47
N VAL A 309 23.51 -8.58 18.23
CA VAL A 309 24.78 -8.15 17.64
C VAL A 309 25.27 -6.83 18.23
N ASP A 310 24.38 -5.91 18.55
CA ASP A 310 24.73 -4.59 19.09
C ASP A 310 24.77 -4.53 20.64
N GLY A 311 24.70 -5.66 21.29
CA GLY A 311 24.82 -5.76 22.76
C GLY A 311 23.59 -5.24 23.51
N GLY A 312 22.40 -5.32 22.90
CA GLY A 312 21.14 -4.96 23.58
C GLY A 312 20.72 -3.49 23.41
N GLN A 313 21.28 -2.79 22.45
CA GLN A 313 20.96 -1.36 22.21
C GLN A 313 19.74 -1.15 21.33
N THR A 314 19.48 -2.06 20.38
CA THR A 314 18.33 -1.98 19.50
C THR A 314 17.11 -2.69 20.09
N ASN A 315 15.99 -1.99 20.20
CA ASN A 315 14.73 -2.61 20.59
C ASN A 315 14.14 -3.38 19.39
N PRO A 316 13.94 -4.72 19.50
CA PRO A 316 13.44 -5.53 18.38
C PRO A 316 12.09 -5.10 17.83
N LEU A 317 11.27 -4.39 18.62
CA LEU A 317 9.95 -3.92 18.17
C LEU A 317 10.04 -3.00 16.95
N ILE A 318 11.13 -2.24 16.76
CA ILE A 318 11.25 -1.36 15.59
C ILE A 318 11.31 -2.13 14.28
N GLY A 319 11.71 -3.41 14.31
CA GLY A 319 11.73 -4.28 13.15
C GLY A 319 10.33 -4.51 12.54
N SER A 320 9.26 -4.49 13.35
CA SER A 320 7.90 -4.60 12.84
C SER A 320 7.50 -3.44 11.93
N ALA A 321 8.16 -2.28 12.08
CA ALA A 321 7.94 -1.11 11.24
C ALA A 321 8.60 -1.21 9.87
N GLY A 322 9.38 -2.25 9.59
CA GLY A 322 10.01 -2.48 8.27
C GLY A 322 9.01 -2.71 7.11
N VAL A 323 7.73 -2.94 7.38
CA VAL A 323 6.67 -2.91 6.38
C VAL A 323 6.37 -1.47 5.95
N SER A 324 5.94 -1.27 4.71
CA SER A 324 5.78 0.07 4.09
C SER A 324 4.55 0.86 4.56
N ALA A 325 3.82 0.40 5.57
CA ALA A 325 2.65 1.10 6.12
C ALA A 325 3.08 2.34 6.96
N VAL A 326 3.49 3.41 6.28
CA VAL A 326 3.99 4.65 6.89
C VAL A 326 2.82 5.61 7.20
N PRO A 327 2.78 6.24 8.38
CA PRO A 327 3.58 6.02 9.58
C PRO A 327 2.96 5.02 10.57
N MET A 328 1.96 4.22 10.13
CA MET A 328 1.15 3.41 11.04
C MET A 328 1.95 2.33 11.76
N ALA A 329 2.81 1.60 11.03
CA ALA A 329 3.61 0.54 11.62
C ALA A 329 4.60 1.09 12.68
N ALA A 330 5.19 2.26 12.43
CA ALA A 330 6.04 2.93 13.42
C ALA A 330 5.27 3.33 14.68
N ARG A 331 4.03 3.83 14.53
CA ARG A 331 3.15 4.14 15.67
C ARG A 331 2.78 2.90 16.48
N VAL A 332 2.54 1.78 15.82
CA VAL A 332 2.27 0.50 16.51
C VAL A 332 3.47 0.05 17.33
N SER A 333 4.70 0.15 16.79
CA SER A 333 5.93 -0.14 17.53
C SER A 333 6.04 0.73 18.78
N GLN A 334 5.74 2.03 18.66
CA GLN A 334 5.70 2.97 19.79
C GLN A 334 4.67 2.54 20.85
N ILE A 335 3.44 2.24 20.44
CA ILE A 335 2.35 1.86 21.38
C ILE A 335 2.70 0.58 22.12
N VAL A 336 3.22 -0.42 21.45
CA VAL A 336 3.61 -1.70 22.07
C VAL A 336 4.80 -1.52 23.02
N GLY A 337 5.79 -0.71 22.64
CA GLY A 337 6.93 -0.37 23.47
C GLY A 337 6.55 0.39 24.73
N GLN A 338 5.70 1.40 24.63
CA GLN A 338 5.21 2.18 25.78
C GLN A 338 4.37 1.36 26.75
N LYS A 339 3.60 0.37 26.25
CA LYS A 339 2.86 -0.56 27.13
C LYS A 339 3.77 -1.42 27.96
N ALA A 340 4.98 -1.74 27.48
CA ALA A 340 5.97 -2.52 28.22
C ALA A 340 6.82 -1.64 29.15
N ASN A 341 7.13 -0.42 28.74
CA ASN A 341 7.89 0.57 29.50
C ASN A 341 7.45 1.99 29.08
N PRO A 342 6.76 2.76 29.95
CA PRO A 342 6.28 4.10 29.65
C PRO A 342 7.36 5.10 29.23
N ALA A 343 8.62 4.88 29.62
CA ALA A 343 9.76 5.71 29.24
C ALA A 343 10.30 5.39 27.83
N ASN A 344 9.68 4.44 27.11
CA ASN A 344 10.17 3.97 25.82
C ASN A 344 9.58 4.81 24.68
N PHE A 345 10.43 5.60 24.00
CA PHE A 345 10.09 6.43 22.85
C PHE A 345 10.69 5.85 21.58
N LEU A 346 9.98 4.87 21.00
CA LEU A 346 10.46 4.14 19.81
C LEU A 346 10.05 4.78 18.47
N LEU A 347 9.14 5.77 18.45
CA LEU A 347 8.57 6.29 17.20
C LEU A 347 9.65 6.72 16.20
N MET A 348 10.57 7.58 16.64
CA MET A 348 11.63 8.07 15.75
C MET A 348 12.58 6.96 15.28
N HIS A 349 12.85 5.98 16.12
CA HIS A 349 13.67 4.82 15.76
C HIS A 349 12.93 3.89 14.79
N ALA A 350 11.63 3.70 14.97
CA ALA A 350 10.79 2.89 14.11
C ALA A 350 10.51 3.55 12.73
N MET A 351 10.58 4.88 12.65
CA MET A 351 10.45 5.58 11.35
C MET A 351 11.57 5.21 10.38
N GLY A 352 12.80 4.95 10.86
CA GLY A 352 13.90 4.52 10.01
C GLY A 352 13.59 3.25 9.21
N PRO A 353 13.29 2.11 9.87
CA PRO A 353 12.85 0.90 9.18
C PRO A 353 11.59 1.09 8.35
N ASN A 354 10.64 1.91 8.81
CA ASN A 354 9.36 2.13 8.13
C ASN A 354 9.56 2.78 6.76
N VAL A 355 10.40 3.79 6.70
CA VAL A 355 10.76 4.47 5.44
C VAL A 355 11.64 3.57 4.56
N ALA A 356 12.56 2.80 5.18
CA ALA A 356 13.34 1.78 4.48
C ALA A 356 12.45 0.73 3.80
N GLY A 357 11.31 0.39 4.42
CA GLY A 357 10.30 -0.50 3.86
C GLY A 357 9.73 0.02 2.54
N VAL A 358 9.42 1.32 2.42
CA VAL A 358 8.89 1.92 1.18
C VAL A 358 9.88 1.76 0.03
N ILE A 359 11.15 2.10 0.29
CA ILE A 359 12.23 1.90 -0.69
C ILE A 359 12.36 0.40 -1.01
N GLY A 360 12.34 -0.46 0.02
CA GLY A 360 12.45 -1.91 -0.13
C GLY A 360 11.34 -2.51 -0.99
N THR A 361 10.09 -2.10 -0.79
CA THR A 361 8.95 -2.58 -1.59
C THR A 361 9.04 -2.11 -3.04
N ALA A 362 9.42 -0.85 -3.28
CA ALA A 362 9.64 -0.35 -4.63
C ALA A 362 10.80 -1.10 -5.35
N VAL A 363 11.90 -1.37 -4.64
CA VAL A 363 13.01 -2.19 -5.15
C VAL A 363 12.58 -3.62 -5.43
N ALA A 364 11.78 -4.23 -4.55
CA ALA A 364 11.24 -5.58 -4.77
C ALA A 364 10.35 -5.62 -6.03
N ALA A 365 9.46 -4.63 -6.22
CA ALA A 365 8.65 -4.50 -7.42
C ALA A 365 9.51 -4.35 -8.69
N GLY A 366 10.55 -3.52 -8.63
CA GLY A 366 11.50 -3.34 -9.73
C GLY A 366 12.26 -4.60 -10.08
N THR A 367 12.68 -5.35 -9.07
CA THR A 367 13.36 -6.64 -9.26
C THR A 367 12.44 -7.65 -9.92
N MET A 368 11.18 -7.74 -9.49
CA MET A 368 10.19 -8.62 -10.11
C MET A 368 9.94 -8.25 -11.58
N LEU A 369 9.78 -6.95 -11.88
CA LEU A 369 9.61 -6.47 -13.25
C LEU A 369 10.84 -6.77 -14.13
N ALA A 370 12.04 -6.63 -13.58
CA ALA A 370 13.28 -6.90 -14.31
C ALA A 370 13.49 -8.40 -14.58
N MET A 371 13.11 -9.27 -13.64
CA MET A 371 13.34 -10.71 -13.73
C MET A 371 12.24 -11.46 -14.49
N ILE A 372 10.98 -11.06 -14.31
CA ILE A 372 9.81 -11.78 -14.82
C ILE A 372 9.26 -11.10 -16.08
N GLY A 373 9.39 -9.79 -16.16
CA GLY A 373 8.82 -8.96 -17.23
C GLY A 373 7.33 -8.65 -17.04
N PRO A 374 6.83 -7.56 -17.64
CA PRO A 374 5.41 -7.24 -17.65
C PRO A 374 4.64 -8.21 -18.55
N VAL A 375 3.32 -8.29 -18.37
CA VAL A 375 2.45 -8.99 -19.33
C VAL A 375 2.50 -8.24 -20.66
N ALA A 376 2.66 -8.96 -21.77
CA ALA A 376 2.58 -8.36 -23.09
C ALA A 376 1.19 -7.70 -23.27
N LYS A 377 1.19 -6.42 -23.61
CA LYS A 377 -0.04 -5.65 -23.87
C LYS A 377 -0.66 -6.04 -25.19
#